data_4bb7b148f5c5c489d3be47c02771fc54
#
_entry.id   4bb7b148f5c5c489d3be47c02771fc54
#
_cell.length_a   1.000
_cell.length_b   1.000
_cell.length_c   1.000
_cell.angle_alpha   90.00
_cell.angle_beta   90.00
_cell.angle_gamma   90.00
#
_symmetry.space_group_name_H-M   'P 1'
#
loop_
_entity.id
_entity.type
_entity.pdbx_description
1 polymer ?
#
loop_
_entity_poly.entity_id
_entity_poly.type
_entity_poly.pdbx_seq_one_letter_code
_entity_poly.pdbx_strand_id
1 'polypeptide(L)'
;VLRKASRRWSFWALVLTFWVCGWSTNGIIQTHFVPAAHDHGMPSTTAAGLLAVVGIFDIAGTVASGWLTDRVDPRWLLVAYYGGRGLSLLALDAVLAPGIEPGMWVFIVFYGLDWVATVPPTVALCRTHFGLADSGVVFGWVFASHMVGAGVGASVAGWVRTSQGDYHWAWVVAAALCFASVAITLSIPKVREGTTAELEAVSPPG
;
A
#
# COMPACT_ATOMS: atom_id res chain seq x y z
N VAL A 1 -9.93 22.63 7.19
CA VAL A 1 -8.92 21.57 7.19
C VAL A 1 -8.43 21.30 5.78
N LEU A 2 -9.23 20.76 4.84
CA LEU A 2 -8.81 20.31 3.52
C LEU A 2 -8.19 21.41 2.66
N ARG A 3 -8.77 22.61 2.62
CA ARG A 3 -8.21 23.75 1.85
C ARG A 3 -6.80 24.13 2.31
N LYS A 4 -6.48 23.91 3.59
CA LYS A 4 -5.14 24.15 4.15
C LYS A 4 -4.22 22.95 3.84
N ALA A 5 -4.71 21.74 3.98
CA ALA A 5 -3.95 20.52 3.69
C ALA A 5 -3.57 20.39 2.21
N SER A 6 -4.50 20.63 1.29
CA SER A 6 -4.27 20.53 -0.16
C SER A 6 -3.24 21.51 -0.73
N ARG A 7 -2.85 22.54 0.03
CA ARG A 7 -1.76 23.46 -0.35
C ARG A 7 -0.37 22.93 0.00
N ARG A 8 -0.28 21.83 0.77
CA ARG A 8 0.98 21.23 1.19
C ARG A 8 1.30 20.02 0.32
N TRP A 9 2.55 19.92 -0.15
CA TRP A 9 3.01 18.77 -0.94
C TRP A 9 2.81 17.44 -0.19
N SER A 10 3.06 17.40 1.12
CA SER A 10 2.88 16.19 1.94
C SER A 10 1.48 15.58 1.82
N PHE A 11 0.42 16.40 1.63
CA PHE A 11 -0.94 15.90 1.41
C PHE A 11 -1.03 15.10 0.11
N TRP A 12 -0.57 15.67 -1.00
CA TRP A 12 -0.64 15.01 -2.30
C TRP A 12 0.29 13.80 -2.39
N ALA A 13 1.45 13.84 -1.76
CA ALA A 13 2.35 12.70 -1.66
C ALA A 13 1.67 11.53 -0.95
N LEU A 14 0.99 11.77 0.19
CA LEU A 14 0.24 10.73 0.91
C LEU A 14 -0.97 10.23 0.11
N VAL A 15 -1.71 11.12 -0.55
CA VAL A 15 -2.84 10.77 -1.43
C VAL A 15 -2.37 9.88 -2.58
N LEU A 16 -1.30 10.25 -3.27
CA LEU A 16 -0.79 9.49 -4.42
C LEU A 16 -0.22 8.13 -4.01
N THR A 17 0.58 8.08 -2.96
CA THR A 17 1.17 6.81 -2.49
C THR A 17 0.09 5.87 -1.96
N PHE A 18 -0.91 6.39 -1.26
CA PHE A 18 -1.99 5.56 -0.73
C PHE A 18 -3.00 5.15 -1.82
N TRP A 19 -3.16 5.94 -2.88
CA TRP A 19 -3.86 5.54 -4.09
C TRP A 19 -3.18 4.33 -4.76
N VAL A 20 -1.85 4.34 -4.86
CA VAL A 20 -1.08 3.19 -5.36
C VAL A 20 -1.19 1.97 -4.42
N CYS A 21 -1.26 2.20 -3.11
CA CYS A 21 -1.54 1.13 -2.15
C CYS A 21 -2.87 0.43 -2.50
N GLY A 22 -3.95 1.19 -2.69
CA GLY A 22 -5.24 0.65 -3.10
C GLY A 22 -5.18 -0.11 -4.43
N TRP A 23 -4.50 0.48 -5.42
CA TRP A 23 -4.27 -0.16 -6.72
C TRP A 23 -3.61 -1.53 -6.57
N SER A 24 -2.48 -1.59 -5.87
CA SER A 24 -1.65 -2.79 -5.77
C SER A 24 -2.21 -3.87 -4.84
N THR A 25 -2.98 -3.52 -3.81
CA THR A 25 -3.60 -4.48 -2.88
C THR A 25 -5.01 -4.88 -3.31
N ASN A 26 -6.00 -4.07 -2.92
CA ASN A 26 -7.42 -4.37 -3.15
C ASN A 26 -7.78 -4.39 -4.64
N GLY A 27 -7.16 -3.50 -5.44
CA GLY A 27 -7.43 -3.41 -6.86
C GLY A 27 -6.93 -4.63 -7.62
N ILE A 28 -5.68 -5.00 -7.47
CA ILE A 28 -5.07 -6.07 -8.27
C ILE A 28 -5.09 -7.40 -7.53
N ILE A 29 -4.43 -7.52 -6.39
CA ILE A 29 -4.23 -8.83 -5.77
C ILE A 29 -5.54 -9.37 -5.21
N GLN A 30 -6.30 -8.60 -4.46
CA GLN A 30 -7.56 -9.09 -3.90
C GLN A 30 -8.57 -9.50 -4.98
N THR A 31 -8.58 -8.79 -6.11
CA THR A 31 -9.58 -9.01 -7.17
C THR A 31 -9.12 -10.01 -8.22
N HIS A 32 -7.82 -10.01 -8.57
CA HIS A 32 -7.32 -10.76 -9.73
C HIS A 32 -6.34 -11.88 -9.42
N PHE A 33 -5.89 -12.06 -8.17
CA PHE A 33 -4.97 -13.16 -7.83
C PHE A 33 -5.60 -14.54 -8.11
N VAL A 34 -6.84 -14.76 -7.71
CA VAL A 34 -7.51 -16.06 -7.92
C VAL A 34 -7.72 -16.35 -9.41
N PRO A 35 -8.25 -15.41 -10.23
CA PRO A 35 -8.33 -15.61 -11.67
C PRO A 35 -6.95 -15.83 -12.33
N ALA A 36 -5.92 -15.06 -11.94
CA ALA A 36 -4.58 -15.21 -12.48
C ALA A 36 -3.97 -16.58 -12.15
N ALA A 37 -4.11 -17.03 -10.91
CA ALA A 37 -3.66 -18.36 -10.49
C ALA A 37 -4.39 -19.47 -11.24
N HIS A 38 -5.68 -19.29 -11.48
CA HIS A 38 -6.48 -20.23 -12.29
C HIS A 38 -5.99 -20.30 -13.73
N ASP A 39 -5.65 -19.16 -14.36
CA ASP A 39 -5.08 -19.12 -15.71
C ASP A 39 -3.75 -19.91 -15.81
N HIS A 40 -3.01 -20.03 -14.70
CA HIS A 40 -1.79 -20.85 -14.59
C HIS A 40 -2.04 -22.30 -14.13
N GLY A 41 -3.31 -22.73 -14.11
CA GLY A 41 -3.72 -24.11 -13.80
C GLY A 41 -3.89 -24.41 -12.30
N MET A 42 -3.78 -23.41 -11.41
CA MET A 42 -4.03 -23.60 -9.98
C MET A 42 -5.56 -23.68 -9.73
N PRO A 43 -6.04 -24.65 -8.91
CA PRO A 43 -7.45 -24.67 -8.51
C PRO A 43 -7.84 -23.39 -7.78
N SER A 44 -8.98 -22.80 -8.12
CA SER A 44 -9.46 -21.53 -7.51
C SER A 44 -9.64 -21.64 -5.99
N THR A 45 -9.99 -22.81 -5.47
CA THR A 45 -10.07 -23.06 -4.02
C THR A 45 -8.70 -22.98 -3.33
N THR A 46 -7.64 -23.46 -3.98
CA THR A 46 -6.25 -23.37 -3.50
C THR A 46 -5.81 -21.91 -3.50
N ALA A 47 -6.03 -21.20 -4.60
CA ALA A 47 -5.69 -19.78 -4.70
C ALA A 47 -6.44 -18.91 -3.67
N ALA A 48 -7.73 -19.18 -3.45
CA ALA A 48 -8.50 -18.50 -2.41
C ALA A 48 -7.97 -18.83 -0.99
N GLY A 49 -7.54 -20.06 -0.75
CA GLY A 49 -6.88 -20.46 0.49
C GLY A 49 -5.57 -19.68 0.72
N LEU A 50 -4.76 -19.49 -0.32
CA LEU A 50 -3.54 -18.67 -0.24
C LEU A 50 -3.85 -17.21 0.09
N LEU A 51 -4.91 -16.62 -0.49
CA LEU A 51 -5.37 -15.28 -0.11
C LEU A 51 -5.82 -15.20 1.37
N ALA A 52 -6.45 -16.24 1.90
CA ALA A 52 -6.78 -16.28 3.32
C ALA A 52 -5.52 -16.30 4.20
N VAL A 53 -4.47 -17.01 3.78
CA VAL A 53 -3.16 -17.02 4.45
C VAL A 53 -2.49 -15.64 4.39
N VAL A 54 -2.59 -14.92 3.27
CA VAL A 54 -2.16 -13.50 3.19
C VAL A 54 -2.80 -12.69 4.32
N GLY A 55 -4.12 -12.84 4.55
CA GLY A 55 -4.82 -12.15 5.64
C GLY A 55 -4.30 -12.49 7.05
N ILE A 56 -3.83 -13.73 7.27
CA ILE A 56 -3.23 -14.11 8.56
C ILE A 56 -1.89 -13.39 8.76
N PHE A 57 -1.03 -13.36 7.75
CA PHE A 57 0.25 -12.64 7.81
C PHE A 57 0.07 -11.13 7.88
N ASP A 58 -1.01 -10.59 7.31
CA ASP A 58 -1.35 -9.17 7.39
C ASP A 58 -1.56 -8.70 8.83
N ILE A 59 -2.20 -9.50 9.68
CA ILE A 59 -2.36 -9.17 11.09
C ILE A 59 -0.98 -9.00 11.76
N ALA A 60 -0.07 -9.94 11.53
CA ALA A 60 1.28 -9.87 12.08
C ALA A 60 2.07 -8.68 11.52
N GLY A 61 1.98 -8.44 10.20
CA GLY A 61 2.65 -7.36 9.50
C GLY A 61 2.18 -5.98 9.97
N THR A 62 0.87 -5.81 10.12
CA THR A 62 0.27 -4.55 10.60
C THR A 62 0.66 -4.23 12.03
N VAL A 63 0.65 -5.23 12.94
CA VAL A 63 1.11 -5.06 14.33
C VAL A 63 2.60 -4.70 14.38
N ALA A 64 3.43 -5.43 13.63
CA ALA A 64 4.86 -5.15 13.54
C ALA A 64 5.14 -3.75 12.95
N SER A 65 4.40 -3.35 11.92
CA SER A 65 4.51 -2.01 11.32
C SER A 65 4.12 -0.91 12.30
N GLY A 66 3.06 -1.10 13.09
CA GLY A 66 2.70 -0.16 14.17
C GLY A 66 3.85 0.02 15.15
N TRP A 67 4.41 -1.08 15.64
CA TRP A 67 5.56 -1.07 16.56
C TRP A 67 6.82 -0.42 15.96
N LEU A 68 7.09 -0.66 14.67
CA LEU A 68 8.20 -0.04 13.95
C LEU A 68 7.98 1.46 13.72
N THR A 69 6.76 1.89 13.47
CA THR A 69 6.40 3.30 13.22
C THR A 69 6.74 4.20 14.40
N ASP A 70 6.73 3.66 15.63
CA ASP A 70 7.11 4.40 16.84
C ASP A 70 8.65 4.50 17.02
N ARG A 71 9.44 3.77 16.22
CA ARG A 71 10.91 3.63 16.39
C ARG A 71 11.74 4.07 15.19
N VAL A 72 11.13 4.02 14.01
CA VAL A 72 11.79 4.31 12.73
C VAL A 72 11.03 5.44 12.04
N ASP A 73 11.74 6.30 11.33
CA ASP A 73 11.10 7.36 10.51
C ASP A 73 10.08 6.71 9.54
N PRO A 74 8.78 7.06 9.66
CA PRO A 74 7.71 6.43 8.88
C PRO A 74 7.93 6.45 7.37
N ARG A 75 8.71 7.41 6.85
CA ARG A 75 9.03 7.48 5.41
C ARG A 75 9.88 6.30 4.96
N TRP A 76 10.85 5.87 5.76
CA TRP A 76 11.69 4.72 5.44
C TRP A 76 10.91 3.41 5.47
N LEU A 77 9.91 3.30 6.36
CA LEU A 77 9.00 2.15 6.38
C LEU A 77 8.18 2.10 5.08
N LEU A 78 7.61 3.23 4.65
CA LEU A 78 6.87 3.29 3.38
C LEU A 78 7.78 2.98 2.17
N VAL A 79 9.03 3.46 2.16
CA VAL A 79 10.01 3.12 1.12
C VAL A 79 10.25 1.61 1.07
N ALA A 80 10.45 0.96 2.22
CA ALA A 80 10.66 -0.48 2.29
C ALA A 80 9.41 -1.25 1.82
N TYR A 81 8.22 -0.85 2.26
CA TYR A 81 6.97 -1.51 1.90
C TYR A 81 6.67 -1.36 0.40
N TYR A 82 6.66 -0.14 -0.15
CA TYR A 82 6.42 0.04 -1.58
C TYR A 82 7.50 -0.58 -2.45
N GLY A 83 8.78 -0.49 -2.04
CA GLY A 83 9.89 -1.12 -2.76
C GLY A 83 9.77 -2.64 -2.80
N GLY A 84 9.53 -3.25 -1.64
CA GLY A 84 9.34 -4.70 -1.54
C GLY A 84 8.09 -5.18 -2.29
N ARG A 85 6.98 -4.45 -2.18
CA ARG A 85 5.74 -4.74 -2.92
C ARG A 85 5.97 -4.71 -4.42
N GLY A 86 6.68 -3.69 -4.92
CA GLY A 86 7.03 -3.61 -6.33
C GLY A 86 7.84 -4.80 -6.82
N LEU A 87 8.84 -5.23 -6.04
CA LEU A 87 9.62 -6.43 -6.35
C LEU A 87 8.78 -7.70 -6.34
N SER A 88 7.88 -7.85 -5.36
CA SER A 88 6.98 -9.02 -5.27
C SER A 88 6.06 -9.11 -6.49
N LEU A 89 5.50 -7.98 -6.94
CA LEU A 89 4.61 -7.94 -8.10
C LEU A 89 5.35 -8.29 -9.40
N LEU A 90 6.61 -7.89 -9.57
CA LEU A 90 7.42 -8.31 -10.71
C LEU A 90 7.74 -9.81 -10.70
N ALA A 91 7.85 -10.40 -9.50
CA ALA A 91 8.12 -11.83 -9.36
C ALA A 91 6.87 -12.71 -9.49
N LEU A 92 5.66 -12.13 -9.46
CA LEU A 92 4.41 -12.88 -9.32
C LEU A 92 4.19 -13.86 -10.46
N ASP A 93 4.36 -13.44 -11.73
CA ASP A 93 4.19 -14.34 -12.88
C ASP A 93 5.12 -15.57 -12.81
N ALA A 94 6.33 -15.38 -12.30
CA ALA A 94 7.33 -16.46 -12.22
C ALA A 94 7.02 -17.49 -11.12
N VAL A 95 6.16 -17.14 -10.15
CA VAL A 95 5.80 -18.02 -9.04
C VAL A 95 4.39 -18.61 -9.17
N LEU A 96 3.61 -18.14 -10.15
CA LEU A 96 2.30 -18.72 -10.48
C LEU A 96 2.50 -20.05 -11.22
N ALA A 97 1.95 -21.13 -10.66
CA ALA A 97 2.06 -22.48 -11.18
C ALA A 97 0.82 -23.30 -10.80
N PRO A 98 0.60 -24.49 -11.42
CA PRO A 98 -0.52 -25.37 -11.05
C PRO A 98 -0.48 -25.85 -9.59
N GLY A 99 0.73 -25.93 -9.00
CA GLY A 99 0.96 -26.31 -7.61
C GLY A 99 1.52 -25.17 -6.77
N ILE A 100 1.63 -25.40 -5.46
CA ILE A 100 2.22 -24.43 -4.53
C ILE A 100 3.73 -24.69 -4.44
N GLU A 101 4.49 -23.96 -5.25
CA GLU A 101 5.94 -23.99 -5.23
C GLU A 101 6.51 -23.14 -4.07
N PRO A 102 7.77 -23.36 -3.63
CA PRO A 102 8.38 -22.55 -2.57
C PRO A 102 8.36 -21.05 -2.83
N GLY A 103 8.50 -20.62 -4.09
CA GLY A 103 8.41 -19.21 -4.50
C GLY A 103 7.05 -18.57 -4.19
N MET A 104 5.96 -19.34 -4.38
CA MET A 104 4.61 -18.90 -4.03
C MET A 104 4.48 -18.66 -2.52
N TRP A 105 5.05 -19.54 -1.68
CA TRP A 105 5.06 -19.30 -0.23
C TRP A 105 5.82 -18.03 0.15
N VAL A 106 6.98 -17.79 -0.47
CA VAL A 106 7.73 -16.53 -0.25
C VAL A 106 6.88 -15.33 -0.61
N PHE A 107 6.20 -15.37 -1.75
CA PHE A 107 5.28 -14.30 -2.17
C PHE A 107 4.15 -14.10 -1.15
N ILE A 108 3.44 -15.15 -0.76
CA ILE A 108 2.29 -15.09 0.16
C ILE A 108 2.67 -14.53 1.53
N VAL A 109 3.77 -15.01 2.12
CA VAL A 109 4.25 -14.53 3.42
C VAL A 109 4.67 -13.07 3.33
N PHE A 110 5.51 -12.73 2.36
CA PHE A 110 6.04 -11.39 2.20
C PHE A 110 4.92 -10.38 1.89
N TYR A 111 4.06 -10.71 0.92
CA TYR A 111 2.95 -9.85 0.51
C TYR A 111 1.92 -9.68 1.62
N GLY A 112 1.66 -10.75 2.39
CA GLY A 112 0.79 -10.70 3.57
C GLY A 112 1.33 -9.76 4.64
N LEU A 113 2.60 -9.88 5.00
CA LEU A 113 3.25 -8.98 5.97
C LEU A 113 3.24 -7.51 5.54
N ASP A 114 3.19 -7.25 4.24
CA ASP A 114 3.18 -5.90 3.65
C ASP A 114 1.77 -5.34 3.38
N TRP A 115 0.72 -6.17 3.40
CA TRP A 115 -0.61 -5.82 2.88
C TRP A 115 -1.17 -4.51 3.44
N VAL A 116 -1.37 -4.40 4.73
CA VAL A 116 -1.86 -3.20 5.45
C VAL A 116 -0.73 -2.48 6.20
N ALA A 117 0.49 -3.00 6.16
CA ALA A 117 1.65 -2.44 6.87
C ALA A 117 1.95 -0.97 6.52
N THR A 118 1.47 -0.47 5.38
CA THR A 118 1.59 0.94 4.98
C THR A 118 0.67 1.88 5.76
N VAL A 119 -0.37 1.38 6.45
CA VAL A 119 -1.35 2.21 7.17
C VAL A 119 -0.74 2.91 8.39
N PRO A 120 -0.08 2.22 9.35
CA PRO A 120 0.47 2.88 10.53
C PRO A 120 1.43 4.04 10.20
N PRO A 121 2.44 3.88 9.33
CA PRO A 121 3.34 4.98 8.99
C PRO A 121 2.63 6.11 8.22
N THR A 122 1.60 5.82 7.40
CA THR A 122 0.81 6.85 6.72
C THR A 122 0.02 7.69 7.73
N VAL A 123 -0.61 7.06 8.72
CA VAL A 123 -1.31 7.75 9.82
C VAL A 123 -0.34 8.61 10.63
N ALA A 124 0.85 8.09 10.94
CA ALA A 124 1.89 8.84 11.65
C ALA A 124 2.32 10.08 10.87
N LEU A 125 2.53 9.97 9.56
CA LEU A 125 2.85 11.11 8.69
C LEU A 125 1.69 12.13 8.62
N CYS A 126 0.43 11.68 8.61
CA CYS A 126 -0.72 12.58 8.71
C CYS A 126 -0.67 13.38 10.02
N ARG A 127 -0.41 12.73 11.16
CA ARG A 127 -0.29 13.40 12.47
C ARG A 127 0.87 14.40 12.50
N THR A 128 2.03 13.99 12.02
CA THR A 128 3.24 14.81 12.03
C THR A 128 3.12 16.06 11.15
N HIS A 129 2.47 15.95 9.98
CA HIS A 129 2.38 17.06 9.04
C HIS A 129 1.18 17.96 9.24
N PHE A 130 0.08 17.47 9.82
CA PHE A 130 -1.20 18.20 9.89
C PHE A 130 -1.69 18.41 11.32
N GLY A 131 -0.97 17.87 12.32
CA GLY A 131 -1.35 17.95 13.73
C GLY A 131 -2.43 16.93 14.11
N LEU A 132 -2.58 16.69 15.41
CA LEU A 132 -3.48 15.66 15.94
C LEU A 132 -4.94 15.95 15.62
N ALA A 133 -5.37 17.23 15.74
CA ALA A 133 -6.76 17.65 15.53
C ALA A 133 -7.24 17.44 14.07
N ASP A 134 -6.38 17.69 13.07
CA ASP A 134 -6.74 17.65 11.67
C ASP A 134 -6.39 16.30 10.99
N SER A 135 -5.54 15.48 11.62
CA SER A 135 -5.00 14.25 11.03
C SER A 135 -6.07 13.23 10.65
N GLY A 136 -7.14 13.11 11.42
CA GLY A 136 -8.24 12.18 11.14
C GLY A 136 -8.97 12.51 9.84
N VAL A 137 -9.29 13.80 9.65
CA VAL A 137 -9.94 14.27 8.42
C VAL A 137 -9.01 14.10 7.21
N VAL A 138 -7.72 14.44 7.37
CA VAL A 138 -6.72 14.29 6.30
C VAL A 138 -6.56 12.82 5.94
N PHE A 139 -6.42 11.93 6.93
CA PHE A 139 -6.30 10.50 6.67
C PHE A 139 -7.56 9.92 6.00
N GLY A 140 -8.75 10.40 6.36
CA GLY A 140 -10.00 10.00 5.68
C GLY A 140 -9.96 10.25 4.18
N TRP A 141 -9.42 11.39 3.74
CA TRP A 141 -9.24 11.71 2.31
C TRP A 141 -8.11 10.90 1.64
N VAL A 142 -7.03 10.68 2.36
CA VAL A 142 -5.95 9.76 1.92
C VAL A 142 -6.52 8.36 1.74
N PHE A 143 -7.34 7.88 2.67
CA PHE A 143 -8.01 6.57 2.57
C PHE A 143 -9.04 6.52 1.42
N ALA A 144 -9.78 7.61 1.18
CA ALA A 144 -10.68 7.69 0.04
C ALA A 144 -9.93 7.54 -1.30
N SER A 145 -8.72 8.10 -1.41
CA SER A 145 -7.88 7.88 -2.59
C SER A 145 -7.47 6.41 -2.79
N HIS A 146 -7.25 5.68 -1.70
CA HIS A 146 -7.00 4.24 -1.74
C HIS A 146 -8.17 3.48 -2.38
N MET A 147 -9.41 3.79 -1.99
CA MET A 147 -10.60 3.16 -2.57
C MET A 147 -10.72 3.46 -4.08
N VAL A 148 -10.45 4.71 -4.49
CA VAL A 148 -10.40 5.06 -5.91
C VAL A 148 -9.30 4.29 -6.64
N GLY A 149 -8.09 4.23 -6.04
CA GLY A 149 -6.98 3.44 -6.58
C GLY A 149 -7.34 1.97 -6.76
N ALA A 150 -8.01 1.38 -5.78
CA ALA A 150 -8.49 0.00 -5.85
C ALA A 150 -9.46 -0.23 -7.01
N GLY A 151 -10.46 0.64 -7.17
CA GLY A 151 -11.42 0.54 -8.27
C GLY A 151 -10.77 0.69 -9.65
N VAL A 152 -9.86 1.66 -9.79
CA VAL A 152 -9.13 1.87 -11.06
C VAL A 152 -8.20 0.68 -11.34
N GLY A 153 -7.46 0.20 -10.33
CA GLY A 153 -6.56 -0.94 -10.45
C GLY A 153 -7.26 -2.22 -10.88
N ALA A 154 -8.41 -2.53 -10.25
CA ALA A 154 -9.24 -3.67 -10.64
C ALA A 154 -9.73 -3.56 -12.09
N SER A 155 -10.22 -2.37 -12.48
CA SER A 155 -10.73 -2.14 -13.83
C SER A 155 -9.64 -2.26 -14.90
N VAL A 156 -8.47 -1.68 -14.64
CA VAL A 156 -7.34 -1.73 -15.57
C VAL A 156 -6.79 -3.15 -15.68
N ALA A 157 -6.65 -3.88 -14.59
CA ALA A 157 -6.18 -5.27 -14.64
C ALA A 157 -7.15 -6.18 -15.40
N GLY A 158 -8.48 -6.00 -15.22
CA GLY A 158 -9.49 -6.70 -16.00
C GLY A 158 -9.41 -6.37 -17.49
N TRP A 159 -9.21 -5.09 -17.83
CA TRP A 159 -9.02 -4.67 -19.22
C TRP A 159 -7.76 -5.26 -19.85
N VAL A 160 -6.63 -5.24 -19.14
CA VAL A 160 -5.35 -5.84 -19.58
C VAL A 160 -5.57 -7.34 -19.86
N ARG A 161 -6.17 -8.08 -18.93
CA ARG A 161 -6.49 -9.51 -19.08
C ARG A 161 -7.34 -9.76 -20.32
N THR A 162 -8.39 -8.95 -20.55
CA THR A 162 -9.29 -9.12 -21.69
C THR A 162 -8.62 -8.81 -23.02
N SER A 163 -7.72 -7.82 -23.06
CA SER A 163 -7.06 -7.36 -24.29
C SER A 163 -5.80 -8.14 -24.64
N GLN A 164 -5.06 -8.62 -23.65
CA GLN A 164 -3.75 -9.27 -23.82
C GLN A 164 -3.80 -10.79 -23.62
N GLY A 165 -4.82 -11.29 -22.92
CA GLY A 165 -4.97 -12.70 -22.58
C GLY A 165 -4.31 -13.12 -21.26
N ASP A 166 -3.50 -12.26 -20.66
CA ASP A 166 -2.81 -12.50 -19.39
C ASP A 166 -2.78 -11.25 -18.48
N TYR A 167 -2.15 -11.36 -17.29
CA TYR A 167 -2.02 -10.27 -16.32
C TYR A 167 -0.63 -9.64 -16.28
N HIS A 168 0.32 -10.07 -17.11
CA HIS A 168 1.72 -9.66 -17.05
C HIS A 168 1.86 -8.13 -16.95
N TRP A 169 1.28 -7.40 -17.89
CA TRP A 169 1.37 -5.93 -17.90
C TRP A 169 0.66 -5.27 -16.71
N ALA A 170 -0.37 -5.91 -16.16
CA ALA A 170 -1.02 -5.40 -14.96
C ALA A 170 -0.06 -5.43 -13.76
N TRP A 171 0.69 -6.51 -13.59
CA TRP A 171 1.74 -6.63 -12.55
C TRP A 171 2.87 -5.64 -12.76
N VAL A 172 3.37 -5.52 -13.99
CA VAL A 172 4.46 -4.57 -14.33
C VAL A 172 4.06 -3.12 -14.04
N VAL A 173 2.86 -2.71 -14.45
CA VAL A 173 2.35 -1.36 -14.18
C VAL A 173 2.22 -1.12 -12.68
N ALA A 174 1.66 -2.07 -11.93
CA ALA A 174 1.52 -1.94 -10.48
C ALA A 174 2.89 -1.85 -9.78
N ALA A 175 3.87 -2.64 -10.22
CA ALA A 175 5.24 -2.56 -9.71
C ALA A 175 5.89 -1.20 -10.00
N ALA A 176 5.72 -0.67 -11.22
CA ALA A 176 6.22 0.65 -11.60
C ALA A 176 5.58 1.77 -10.73
N LEU A 177 4.28 1.69 -10.47
CA LEU A 177 3.59 2.61 -9.56
C LEU A 177 4.12 2.50 -8.12
N CYS A 178 4.42 1.29 -7.63
CA CYS A 178 5.03 1.09 -6.32
C CYS A 178 6.42 1.75 -6.25
N PHE A 179 7.28 1.58 -7.26
CA PHE A 179 8.58 2.26 -7.31
C PHE A 179 8.46 3.78 -7.44
N ALA A 180 7.47 4.29 -8.19
CA ALA A 180 7.16 5.71 -8.20
C ALA A 180 6.75 6.21 -6.80
N SER A 181 6.00 5.39 -6.04
CA SER A 181 5.63 5.71 -4.66
C SER A 181 6.83 5.78 -3.72
N VAL A 182 7.88 4.99 -3.96
CA VAL A 182 9.17 5.13 -3.24
C VAL A 182 9.74 6.52 -3.45
N ALA A 183 9.85 6.98 -4.70
CA ALA A 183 10.37 8.31 -5.02
C ALA A 183 9.50 9.44 -4.42
N ILE A 184 8.17 9.31 -4.52
CA ILE A 184 7.23 10.27 -3.92
C ILE A 184 7.40 10.32 -2.40
N THR A 185 7.50 9.17 -1.73
CA THR A 185 7.69 9.08 -0.28
C THR A 185 8.97 9.77 0.16
N LEU A 186 10.07 9.58 -0.57
CA LEU A 186 11.34 10.24 -0.29
C LEU A 186 11.27 11.77 -0.44
N SER A 187 10.36 12.27 -1.26
CA SER A 187 10.13 13.72 -1.44
C SER A 187 9.32 14.37 -0.29
N ILE A 188 8.75 13.59 0.62
CA ILE A 188 8.03 14.11 1.80
C ILE A 188 9.05 14.78 2.73
N PRO A 189 8.88 16.07 3.11
CA PRO A 189 9.81 16.76 3.98
C PRO A 189 9.93 16.08 5.37
N LYS A 190 11.14 16.06 5.91
CA LYS A 190 11.35 15.65 7.31
C LYS A 190 10.86 16.76 8.24
N VAL A 191 9.88 16.50 9.08
CA VAL A 191 9.46 17.44 10.12
C VAL A 191 10.44 17.30 11.31
N ARG A 192 11.03 18.43 11.74
CA ARG A 192 11.87 18.46 12.92
C ARG A 192 11.00 18.38 14.17
N GLU A 193 11.42 17.59 15.16
CA GLU A 193 10.68 17.34 16.42
C GLU A 193 10.35 18.61 17.22
N GLY A 194 11.04 19.74 16.99
CA GLY A 194 10.73 21.01 17.63
C GLY A 194 9.44 21.71 17.14
N THR A 195 8.97 21.38 15.96
CA THR A 195 7.79 22.04 15.37
C THR A 195 6.46 21.48 15.91
N THR A 196 6.46 20.26 16.40
CA THR A 196 5.28 19.62 17.03
C THR A 196 4.95 20.25 18.38
N ALA A 197 5.95 20.54 19.20
CA ALA A 197 5.77 21.19 20.49
C ALA A 197 5.27 22.64 20.34
N GLU A 198 5.73 23.37 19.30
CA GLU A 198 5.23 24.71 19.00
C GLU A 198 3.78 24.72 18.50
N LEU A 199 3.37 23.69 17.72
CA LEU A 199 2.00 23.56 17.24
C LEU A 199 1.01 23.19 18.36
N GLU A 200 1.45 22.43 19.36
CA GLU A 200 0.67 22.11 20.56
C GLU A 200 0.57 23.29 21.52
N ALA A 201 1.63 24.09 21.66
CA ALA A 201 1.65 25.28 22.54
C ALA A 201 0.79 26.44 22.03
N VAL A 202 0.45 26.46 20.74
CA VAL A 202 -0.39 27.52 20.10
C VAL A 202 -1.90 27.16 20.10
N SER A 203 -2.27 25.94 20.52
CA SER A 203 -3.70 25.58 20.68
C SER A 203 -4.23 26.17 21.97
N PRO A 204 -5.20 27.11 21.97
CA PRO A 204 -5.83 27.61 23.19
C PRO A 204 -6.53 26.47 23.91
N PRO A 205 -6.54 26.45 25.26
CA PRO A 205 -7.33 25.50 26.03
C PRO A 205 -8.81 25.73 25.72
N GLY A 206 -9.48 24.64 25.28
CA GLY A 206 -10.91 24.62 24.97
C GLY A 206 -11.80 24.76 26.21
#